data_056fce639952cd2f6c4118ce37945f58
#
_entry.id   056fce639952cd2f6c4118ce37945f58
#
_cell.length_a   1.000
_cell.length_b   1.000
_cell.length_c   1.000
_cell.angle_alpha   90.00
_cell.angle_beta   90.00
_cell.angle_gamma   90.00
#
_symmetry.space_group_name_H-M   'P 1'
#
loop_
_entity.id
_entity.type
_entity.pdbx_description
1 polymer ?
#
loop_
_entity_poly.entity_id
_entity_poly.type
_entity_poly.pdbx_seq_one_letter_code
_entity_poly.pdbx_strand_id
1 'polypeptide(L)'
;MMQKIPRPTVFSAKGPVTTEPIKTGIKTSSTKGKNPLIDESCISFLNYRVQQEDQSSRIYLSMSLWLDNNGYVNAAKLWKKYSDEERGHADIARTYLLNMGVQPATPSLEQPFETYTGLPDIIYQSFDHEVEITKQCSDLATHALKDGSHMLYELALHYLKEQNEEHGKMQNWVDQLKAFGEDKIAMRLLDHEIKDYL
;
A
#
# COMPACT_ATOMS: atom_id res chain seq x y z
N MET A 1 -24.39 12.29 26.55
CA MET A 1 -24.21 12.80 25.19
C MET A 1 -22.74 12.66 24.88
N MET A 2 -22.34 11.61 24.19
CA MET A 2 -20.96 11.42 23.71
C MET A 2 -20.77 12.37 22.54
N GLN A 3 -19.84 13.31 22.66
CA GLN A 3 -19.37 14.10 21.52
C GLN A 3 -18.70 13.15 20.53
N LYS A 4 -19.24 13.08 19.29
CA LYS A 4 -18.53 12.44 18.19
C LYS A 4 -17.23 13.18 17.96
N ILE A 5 -16.12 12.52 18.26
CA ILE A 5 -14.80 12.98 17.84
C ILE A 5 -14.82 13.02 16.31
N PRO A 6 -14.53 14.16 15.66
CA PRO A 6 -14.44 14.19 14.20
C PRO A 6 -13.31 13.27 13.78
N ARG A 7 -13.59 12.32 12.90
CA ARG A 7 -12.56 11.49 12.28
C ARG A 7 -11.54 12.40 11.61
N PRO A 8 -10.25 12.24 11.88
CA PRO A 8 -9.24 12.93 11.10
C PRO A 8 -9.44 12.54 9.64
N THR A 9 -9.40 13.51 8.77
CA THR A 9 -9.49 13.30 7.30
C THR A 9 -8.24 12.54 6.87
N VAL A 10 -8.43 11.25 6.72
CA VAL A 10 -7.42 10.30 6.27
C VAL A 10 -6.96 10.69 4.87
N PHE A 11 -5.65 10.66 4.69
CA PHE A 11 -4.96 10.66 3.40
C PHE A 11 -5.73 11.33 2.26
N SER A 12 -5.78 12.64 2.27
CA SER A 12 -6.01 13.34 1.02
C SER A 12 -4.74 13.16 0.17
N ALA A 13 -4.68 12.06 -0.55
CA ALA A 13 -3.92 12.05 -1.78
C ALA A 13 -4.57 13.10 -2.68
N LYS A 14 -4.29 14.38 -2.41
CA LYS A 14 -4.67 15.49 -3.27
C LYS A 14 -3.83 15.39 -4.52
N GLY A 15 -4.37 14.69 -5.48
CA GLY A 15 -3.98 14.84 -6.84
C GLY A 15 -5.00 14.09 -7.68
N PRO A 16 -5.57 14.72 -8.72
CA PRO A 16 -6.06 13.90 -9.81
C PRO A 16 -4.89 12.99 -10.20
N VAL A 17 -5.18 11.75 -10.56
CA VAL A 17 -4.22 10.92 -11.29
C VAL A 17 -3.83 11.77 -12.51
N THR A 18 -2.80 12.59 -12.33
CA THR A 18 -2.19 13.25 -13.46
C THR A 18 -1.48 12.14 -14.18
N THR A 19 -1.98 11.81 -15.35
CA THR A 19 -1.32 10.95 -16.34
C THR A 19 -0.01 11.61 -16.84
N GLU A 20 0.55 12.51 -16.07
CA GLU A 20 1.87 13.05 -16.35
C GLU A 20 2.90 11.97 -16.03
N PRO A 21 3.68 11.55 -17.03
CA PRO A 21 4.73 10.56 -16.79
C PRO A 21 5.67 11.08 -15.72
N ILE A 22 5.97 10.22 -14.74
CA ILE A 22 6.97 10.50 -13.71
C ILE A 22 8.21 10.99 -14.46
N LYS A 23 8.62 12.22 -14.22
CA LYS A 23 9.88 12.75 -14.74
C LYS A 23 11.01 12.02 -14.04
N THR A 24 11.30 10.80 -14.51
CA THR A 24 12.53 10.12 -14.12
C THR A 24 13.68 10.97 -14.69
N GLY A 25 14.53 11.49 -13.82
CA GLY A 25 15.71 12.28 -14.20
C GLY A 25 16.78 11.49 -14.96
N ILE A 26 16.43 10.31 -15.46
CA ILE A 26 17.26 9.43 -16.24
C ILE A 26 16.95 9.69 -17.70
N LYS A 27 17.86 10.40 -18.37
CA LYS A 27 17.87 10.41 -19.84
C LYS A 27 18.10 8.98 -20.29
N THR A 28 17.06 8.29 -20.73
CA THR A 28 17.20 7.03 -21.42
C THR A 28 17.97 7.29 -22.73
N SER A 29 19.26 7.02 -22.72
CA SER A 29 20.06 6.93 -23.94
C SER A 29 19.68 5.64 -24.66
N SER A 30 18.47 5.59 -25.20
CA SER A 30 18.05 4.47 -26.02
C SER A 30 18.17 4.84 -27.49
N THR A 31 19.29 4.49 -28.09
CA THR A 31 19.45 4.37 -29.54
C THR A 31 19.12 2.96 -30.05
N LYS A 32 18.63 2.05 -29.23
CA LYS A 32 18.25 0.68 -29.62
C LYS A 32 16.79 0.42 -29.29
N GLY A 33 15.97 0.52 -30.31
CA GLY A 33 14.66 -0.09 -30.45
C GLY A 33 13.68 0.03 -29.30
N LYS A 34 12.44 0.49 -29.55
CA LYS A 34 11.32 0.37 -28.62
C LYS A 34 11.21 -1.10 -28.21
N ASN A 35 11.08 -1.37 -26.90
CA ASN A 35 10.78 -2.72 -26.43
C ASN A 35 9.40 -3.12 -27.00
N PRO A 36 9.30 -4.18 -27.84
CA PRO A 36 8.04 -4.55 -28.47
C PRO A 36 7.02 -5.17 -27.48
N LEU A 37 7.46 -5.48 -26.25
CA LEU A 37 6.66 -6.19 -25.26
C LEU A 37 6.01 -5.29 -24.21
N ILE A 38 6.47 -4.04 -24.09
CA ILE A 38 5.95 -3.09 -23.10
C ILE A 38 6.11 -1.66 -23.61
N ASP A 39 5.08 -0.85 -23.50
CA ASP A 39 5.09 0.55 -23.89
C ASP A 39 5.41 1.50 -22.72
N GLU A 40 5.64 2.77 -23.03
CA GLU A 40 6.01 3.80 -22.05
C GLU A 40 4.90 4.04 -21.01
N SER A 41 3.63 3.88 -21.37
CA SER A 41 2.52 4.05 -20.46
C SER A 41 2.49 2.92 -19.41
N CYS A 42 2.69 1.68 -19.84
CA CYS A 42 2.81 0.52 -18.96
C CYS A 42 4.02 0.64 -18.02
N ILE A 43 5.18 1.11 -18.54
CA ILE A 43 6.37 1.37 -17.72
C ILE A 43 6.07 2.42 -16.64
N SER A 44 5.37 3.49 -17.00
CA SER A 44 5.00 4.56 -16.07
C SER A 44 4.08 4.05 -14.96
N PHE A 45 3.06 3.25 -15.30
CA PHE A 45 2.15 2.64 -14.33
C PHE A 45 2.88 1.69 -13.37
N LEU A 46 3.79 0.86 -13.87
CA LEU A 46 4.56 -0.05 -13.03
C LEU A 46 5.53 0.68 -12.11
N ASN A 47 6.20 1.73 -12.58
CA ASN A 47 7.02 2.58 -11.72
C ASN A 47 6.19 3.32 -10.66
N TYR A 48 4.98 3.74 -11.00
CA TYR A 48 4.03 4.27 -10.03
C TYR A 48 3.64 3.20 -9.00
N ARG A 49 3.38 1.95 -9.43
CA ARG A 49 3.10 0.85 -8.52
C ARG A 49 4.27 0.61 -7.56
N VAL A 50 5.52 0.56 -8.05
CA VAL A 50 6.73 0.48 -7.22
C VAL A 50 6.75 1.59 -6.15
N GLN A 51 6.45 2.83 -6.54
CA GLN A 51 6.43 3.96 -5.60
C GLN A 51 5.35 3.79 -4.52
N GLN A 52 4.16 3.34 -4.90
CA GLN A 52 3.05 3.18 -3.97
C GLN A 52 3.33 2.06 -2.96
N GLU A 53 3.84 0.91 -3.41
CA GLU A 53 4.18 -0.20 -2.51
C GLU A 53 5.34 0.15 -1.56
N ASP A 54 6.39 0.81 -2.05
CA ASP A 54 7.46 1.31 -1.18
C ASP A 54 6.93 2.33 -0.16
N GLN A 55 5.98 3.18 -0.56
CA GLN A 55 5.34 4.15 0.33
C GLN A 55 4.46 3.45 1.38
N SER A 56 3.66 2.45 0.99
CA SER A 56 2.87 1.60 1.89
C SER A 56 3.77 0.92 2.94
N SER A 57 4.88 0.33 2.49
CA SER A 57 5.88 -0.27 3.39
C SER A 57 6.38 0.74 4.44
N ARG A 58 6.67 1.98 4.06
CA ARG A 58 7.12 3.02 5.00
C ARG A 58 6.02 3.45 5.96
N ILE A 59 4.78 3.54 5.49
CA ILE A 59 3.62 3.89 6.31
C ILE A 59 3.43 2.82 7.39
N TYR A 60 3.40 1.54 7.01
CA TYR A 60 3.25 0.45 7.96
C TYR A 60 4.43 0.32 8.92
N LEU A 61 5.65 0.61 8.46
CA LEU A 61 6.81 0.69 9.35
C LEU A 61 6.65 1.80 10.40
N SER A 62 6.19 2.99 10.01
CA SER A 62 5.95 4.09 10.95
C SER A 62 4.88 3.73 11.98
N MET A 63 3.77 3.11 11.55
CA MET A 63 2.73 2.59 12.43
C MET A 63 3.30 1.56 13.42
N SER A 64 4.10 0.62 12.93
CA SER A 64 4.76 -0.41 13.76
C SER A 64 5.63 0.22 14.85
N LEU A 65 6.49 1.17 14.50
CA LEU A 65 7.38 1.84 15.45
C LEU A 65 6.59 2.61 16.51
N TRP A 66 5.51 3.28 16.11
CA TRP A 66 4.64 3.98 17.05
C TRP A 66 3.94 3.01 18.01
N LEU A 67 3.41 1.89 17.48
CA LEU A 67 2.76 0.83 18.27
C LEU A 67 3.72 0.26 19.32
N ASP A 68 4.95 -0.05 18.94
CA ASP A 68 5.97 -0.57 19.85
C ASP A 68 6.28 0.44 20.97
N ASN A 69 6.52 1.70 20.60
CA ASN A 69 6.79 2.78 21.56
C ASN A 69 5.62 3.07 22.52
N ASN A 70 4.39 2.69 22.14
CA ASN A 70 3.18 2.86 22.97
C ASN A 70 2.73 1.54 23.64
N GLY A 71 3.56 0.48 23.55
CA GLY A 71 3.40 -0.76 24.27
C GLY A 71 2.36 -1.73 23.66
N TYR A 72 2.02 -1.59 22.40
CA TYR A 72 1.24 -2.55 21.61
C TYR A 72 2.19 -3.50 20.87
N VAL A 73 2.84 -4.38 21.62
CA VAL A 73 4.00 -5.16 21.12
C VAL A 73 3.62 -6.16 20.04
N ASN A 74 2.43 -6.77 20.12
CA ASN A 74 1.99 -7.75 19.12
C ASN A 74 1.49 -7.04 17.86
N ALA A 75 0.72 -5.97 18.00
CA ALA A 75 0.33 -5.14 16.89
C ALA A 75 1.56 -4.55 16.16
N ALA A 76 2.58 -4.10 16.89
CA ALA A 76 3.83 -3.63 16.29
C ALA A 76 4.47 -4.68 15.37
N LYS A 77 4.55 -5.93 15.82
CA LYS A 77 5.09 -7.03 15.00
C LYS A 77 4.25 -7.31 13.77
N LEU A 78 2.92 -7.28 13.90
CA LEU A 78 2.01 -7.50 12.79
C LEU A 78 2.13 -6.39 11.73
N TRP A 79 2.14 -5.12 12.15
CA TRP A 79 2.33 -3.99 11.21
C TRP A 79 3.73 -3.97 10.59
N LYS A 80 4.75 -4.48 11.31
CA LYS A 80 6.08 -4.71 10.71
C LYS A 80 6.03 -5.78 9.61
N LYS A 81 5.28 -6.85 9.84
CA LYS A 81 5.07 -7.90 8.82
C LYS A 81 4.36 -7.33 7.59
N TYR A 82 3.30 -6.53 7.76
CA TYR A 82 2.64 -5.82 6.64
C TYR A 82 3.63 -4.92 5.90
N SER A 83 4.47 -4.16 6.62
CA SER A 83 5.53 -3.37 5.98
C SER A 83 6.46 -4.20 5.09
N ASP A 84 6.81 -5.41 5.51
CA ASP A 84 7.69 -6.30 4.74
C ASP A 84 6.95 -6.94 3.55
N GLU A 85 5.65 -7.24 3.68
CA GLU A 85 4.78 -7.72 2.60
C GLU A 85 4.70 -6.69 1.47
N GLU A 86 4.47 -5.40 1.79
CA GLU A 86 4.42 -4.31 0.81
C GLU A 86 5.74 -4.13 0.04
N ARG A 87 6.87 -4.33 0.70
CA ARG A 87 8.16 -4.33 0.01
C ARG A 87 8.26 -5.48 -1.00
N GLY A 88 7.70 -6.63 -0.67
CA GLY A 88 7.58 -7.77 -1.58
C GLY A 88 6.73 -7.42 -2.80
N HIS A 89 5.61 -6.71 -2.61
CA HIS A 89 4.75 -6.24 -3.70
C HIS A 89 5.49 -5.28 -4.64
N ALA A 90 6.29 -4.35 -4.10
CA ALA A 90 7.15 -3.49 -4.91
C ALA A 90 8.17 -4.30 -5.74
N ASP A 91 8.73 -5.37 -5.18
CA ASP A 91 9.72 -6.21 -5.86
C ASP A 91 9.09 -7.04 -6.98
N ILE A 92 7.80 -7.37 -6.92
CA ILE A 92 7.07 -8.00 -8.03
C ILE A 92 7.04 -7.06 -9.24
N ALA A 93 6.67 -5.80 -9.07
CA ALA A 93 6.66 -4.81 -10.17
C ALA A 93 8.07 -4.55 -10.72
N ARG A 94 9.09 -4.46 -9.86
CA ARG A 94 10.50 -4.33 -10.27
C ARG A 94 10.95 -5.51 -11.11
N THR A 95 10.66 -6.71 -10.65
CA THR A 95 11.02 -7.96 -11.34
C THR A 95 10.34 -8.03 -12.71
N TYR A 96 9.07 -7.64 -12.81
CA TYR A 96 8.37 -7.58 -14.08
C TYR A 96 9.08 -6.63 -15.06
N LEU A 97 9.41 -5.41 -14.64
CA LEU A 97 10.12 -4.43 -15.46
C LEU A 97 11.49 -4.96 -15.92
N LEU A 98 12.25 -5.57 -15.02
CA LEU A 98 13.55 -6.16 -15.33
C LEU A 98 13.43 -7.29 -16.37
N ASN A 99 12.42 -8.14 -16.25
CA ASN A 99 12.14 -9.21 -17.21
C ASN A 99 11.76 -8.67 -18.59
N MET A 100 11.18 -7.47 -18.64
CA MET A 100 10.91 -6.75 -19.89
C MET A 100 12.12 -5.96 -20.41
N GLY A 101 13.28 -6.07 -19.75
CA GLY A 101 14.50 -5.32 -20.13
C GLY A 101 14.46 -3.83 -19.81
N VAL A 102 13.60 -3.42 -18.88
CA VAL A 102 13.41 -2.04 -18.43
C VAL A 102 14.02 -1.86 -17.05
N GLN A 103 14.82 -0.80 -16.86
CA GLN A 103 15.35 -0.41 -15.56
C GLN A 103 14.21 0.17 -14.71
N PRO A 104 13.84 -0.43 -13.55
CA PRO A 104 12.86 0.13 -12.64
C PRO A 104 13.32 1.46 -12.05
N ALA A 105 12.40 2.34 -11.75
CA ALA A 105 12.68 3.56 -11.03
C ALA A 105 13.04 3.26 -9.54
N THR A 106 13.86 4.15 -8.96
CA THR A 106 14.03 4.25 -7.51
C THR A 106 13.42 5.57 -7.07
N PRO A 107 12.12 5.59 -6.74
CA PRO A 107 11.39 6.81 -6.49
C PRO A 107 11.76 7.45 -5.15
N SER A 108 11.58 8.76 -5.05
CA SER A 108 11.51 9.43 -3.76
C SER A 108 10.19 9.08 -3.07
N LEU A 109 10.23 8.93 -1.75
CA LEU A 109 9.06 8.61 -0.93
C LEU A 109 8.75 9.77 0.01
N GLU A 110 7.47 9.94 0.30
CA GLU A 110 7.02 10.93 1.27
C GLU A 110 7.29 10.46 2.70
N GLN A 111 7.46 11.42 3.62
CA GLN A 111 7.55 11.09 5.04
C GLN A 111 6.18 10.66 5.55
N PRO A 112 6.06 9.46 6.15
CA PRO A 112 4.80 9.02 6.74
C PRO A 112 4.49 9.80 8.02
N PHE A 113 3.26 9.73 8.49
CA PHE A 113 2.93 10.21 9.84
C PHE A 113 3.70 9.42 10.89
N GLU A 114 4.11 10.11 11.96
CA GLU A 114 4.87 9.53 13.07
C GLU A 114 4.07 9.56 14.38
N THR A 115 2.87 10.13 14.38
CA THR A 115 2.01 10.26 15.55
C THR A 115 0.60 9.79 15.26
N TYR A 116 0.08 8.94 16.13
CA TYR A 116 -1.26 8.36 16.04
C TYR A 116 -1.98 8.51 17.38
N THR A 117 -3.30 8.46 17.40
CA THR A 117 -4.08 8.65 18.62
C THR A 117 -4.32 7.36 19.41
N GLY A 118 -4.03 6.21 18.80
CA GLY A 118 -4.19 4.89 19.40
C GLY A 118 -4.19 3.76 18.38
N LEU A 119 -4.27 2.52 18.85
CA LEU A 119 -4.41 1.35 18.00
C LEU A 119 -5.65 1.43 17.08
N PRO A 120 -6.84 1.93 17.53
CA PRO A 120 -7.98 2.10 16.64
C PRO A 120 -7.71 3.03 15.46
N ASP A 121 -7.02 4.13 15.70
CA ASP A 121 -6.64 5.10 14.65
C ASP A 121 -5.78 4.42 13.57
N ILE A 122 -4.79 3.64 13.98
CA ILE A 122 -3.92 2.88 13.07
C ILE A 122 -4.73 1.85 12.25
N ILE A 123 -5.64 1.11 12.89
CA ILE A 123 -6.49 0.13 12.20
C ILE A 123 -7.36 0.80 11.15
N TYR A 124 -8.03 1.93 11.49
CA TYR A 124 -8.86 2.64 10.52
C TYR A 124 -8.03 3.25 9.38
N GLN A 125 -6.87 3.82 9.68
CA GLN A 125 -5.99 4.36 8.64
C GLN A 125 -5.48 3.25 7.71
N SER A 126 -5.14 2.07 8.25
CA SER A 126 -4.74 0.91 7.44
C SER A 126 -5.88 0.45 6.52
N PHE A 127 -7.10 0.36 7.05
CA PHE A 127 -8.28 -0.01 6.25
C PHE A 127 -8.50 0.97 5.08
N ASP A 128 -8.50 2.27 5.35
CA ASP A 128 -8.70 3.30 4.33
C ASP A 128 -7.55 3.31 3.31
N HIS A 129 -6.33 2.99 3.74
CA HIS A 129 -5.17 2.84 2.87
C HIS A 129 -5.36 1.69 1.87
N GLU A 130 -5.77 0.51 2.32
CA GLU A 130 -6.01 -0.64 1.45
C GLU A 130 -7.15 -0.39 0.45
N VAL A 131 -8.18 0.37 0.84
CA VAL A 131 -9.22 0.80 -0.10
C VAL A 131 -8.65 1.64 -1.24
N GLU A 132 -7.71 2.53 -0.94
CA GLU A 132 -7.06 3.37 -1.96
C GLU A 132 -6.12 2.55 -2.86
N ILE A 133 -5.33 1.65 -2.29
CA ILE A 133 -4.46 0.75 -3.05
C ILE A 133 -5.28 -0.15 -3.99
N THR A 134 -6.41 -0.68 -3.52
CA THR A 134 -7.33 -1.47 -4.35
C THR A 134 -7.83 -0.69 -5.59
N LYS A 135 -8.16 0.60 -5.44
CA LYS A 135 -8.54 1.44 -6.58
C LYS A 135 -7.40 1.58 -7.59
N GLN A 136 -6.19 1.83 -7.11
CA GLN A 136 -5.01 1.96 -7.96
C GLN A 136 -4.72 0.66 -8.74
N CYS A 137 -4.88 -0.51 -8.12
CA CYS A 137 -4.76 -1.81 -8.78
C CYS A 137 -5.86 -2.01 -9.84
N SER A 138 -7.09 -1.56 -9.57
CA SER A 138 -8.20 -1.58 -10.54
C SER A 138 -7.94 -0.67 -11.74
N ASP A 139 -7.35 0.51 -11.50
CA ASP A 139 -6.97 1.44 -12.57
C ASP A 139 -5.87 0.85 -13.45
N LEU A 140 -4.87 0.17 -12.85
CA LEU A 140 -3.84 -0.57 -13.59
C LEU A 140 -4.46 -1.66 -14.47
N ALA A 141 -5.38 -2.45 -13.95
CA ALA A 141 -6.07 -3.51 -14.71
C ALA A 141 -6.88 -2.92 -15.88
N THR A 142 -7.60 -1.84 -15.63
CA THR A 142 -8.39 -1.13 -16.64
C THR A 142 -7.49 -0.57 -17.75
N HIS A 143 -6.36 0.04 -17.38
CA HIS A 143 -5.38 0.56 -18.34
C HIS A 143 -4.78 -0.56 -19.19
N ALA A 144 -4.29 -1.63 -18.56
CA ALA A 144 -3.70 -2.76 -19.26
C ALA A 144 -4.66 -3.42 -20.25
N LEU A 145 -5.93 -3.55 -19.88
CA LEU A 145 -6.96 -4.11 -20.76
C LEU A 145 -7.25 -3.18 -21.95
N LYS A 146 -7.34 -1.87 -21.72
CA LYS A 146 -7.59 -0.86 -22.76
C LYS A 146 -6.45 -0.82 -23.79
N ASP A 147 -5.21 -0.95 -23.34
CA ASP A 147 -4.03 -0.92 -24.20
C ASP A 147 -3.72 -2.30 -24.82
N GLY A 148 -4.52 -3.33 -24.52
CA GLY A 148 -4.33 -4.69 -25.04
C GLY A 148 -3.08 -5.38 -24.48
N SER A 149 -2.53 -4.89 -23.37
CA SER A 149 -1.36 -5.48 -22.71
C SER A 149 -1.79 -6.63 -21.79
N HIS A 150 -1.96 -7.81 -22.35
CA HIS A 150 -2.47 -8.98 -21.62
C HIS A 150 -1.54 -9.43 -20.48
N MET A 151 -0.22 -9.34 -20.67
CA MET A 151 0.76 -9.67 -19.62
C MET A 151 0.67 -8.69 -18.44
N LEU A 152 0.51 -7.41 -18.69
CA LEU A 152 0.31 -6.41 -17.64
C LEU A 152 -1.05 -6.59 -16.95
N TYR A 153 -2.08 -6.98 -17.72
CA TYR A 153 -3.39 -7.29 -17.17
C TYR A 153 -3.34 -8.49 -16.21
N GLU A 154 -2.60 -9.54 -16.57
CA GLU A 154 -2.38 -10.70 -15.69
C GLU A 154 -1.70 -10.27 -14.38
N LEU A 155 -0.66 -9.43 -14.45
CA LEU A 155 0.00 -8.88 -13.27
C LEU A 155 -0.96 -8.01 -12.44
N ALA A 156 -1.78 -7.20 -13.07
CA ALA A 156 -2.79 -6.38 -12.37
C ALA A 156 -3.83 -7.25 -11.65
N LEU A 157 -4.25 -8.37 -12.25
CA LEU A 157 -5.15 -9.32 -11.60
C LEU A 157 -4.48 -10.02 -10.41
N HIS A 158 -3.17 -10.27 -10.46
CA HIS A 158 -2.42 -10.77 -9.30
C HIS A 158 -2.49 -9.76 -8.14
N TYR A 159 -2.20 -8.48 -8.38
CA TYR A 159 -2.35 -7.44 -7.35
C TYR A 159 -3.79 -7.34 -6.81
N LEU A 160 -4.80 -7.41 -7.66
CA LEU A 160 -6.21 -7.37 -7.21
C LEU A 160 -6.58 -8.57 -6.34
N LYS A 161 -5.98 -9.73 -6.59
CA LYS A 161 -6.18 -10.91 -5.73
C LYS A 161 -5.56 -10.69 -4.36
N GLU A 162 -4.32 -10.21 -4.30
CA GLU A 162 -3.66 -9.85 -3.03
C GLU A 162 -4.48 -8.78 -2.27
N GLN A 163 -4.97 -7.73 -2.98
CA GLN A 163 -5.79 -6.69 -2.38
C GLN A 163 -7.11 -7.22 -1.77
N ASN A 164 -7.71 -8.25 -2.34
CA ASN A 164 -8.89 -8.87 -1.72
C ASN A 164 -8.54 -9.53 -0.37
N GLU A 165 -7.35 -10.11 -0.26
CA GLU A 165 -6.87 -10.70 0.99
C GLU A 165 -6.49 -9.61 2.01
N GLU A 166 -5.77 -8.55 1.59
CA GLU A 166 -5.38 -7.43 2.45
C GLU A 166 -6.59 -6.67 2.99
N HIS A 167 -7.56 -6.36 2.13
CA HIS A 167 -8.82 -5.75 2.55
C HIS A 167 -9.56 -6.62 3.57
N GLY A 168 -9.58 -7.94 3.37
CA GLY A 168 -10.18 -8.89 4.32
C GLY A 168 -9.48 -8.88 5.68
N LYS A 169 -8.14 -8.83 5.72
CA LYS A 169 -7.35 -8.67 6.95
C LYS A 169 -7.74 -7.38 7.70
N MET A 170 -7.76 -6.24 6.98
CA MET A 170 -8.10 -4.95 7.61
C MET A 170 -9.56 -4.87 8.05
N GLN A 171 -10.49 -5.43 7.28
CA GLN A 171 -11.90 -5.53 7.69
C GLN A 171 -12.06 -6.34 8.98
N ASN A 172 -11.32 -7.46 9.13
CA ASN A 172 -11.32 -8.22 10.36
C ASN A 172 -10.90 -7.38 11.57
N TRP A 173 -9.83 -6.56 11.45
CA TRP A 173 -9.41 -5.68 12.55
C TRP A 173 -10.46 -4.61 12.88
N VAL A 174 -11.13 -4.04 11.89
CA VAL A 174 -12.25 -3.12 12.11
C VAL A 174 -13.42 -3.80 12.84
N ASP A 175 -13.72 -5.04 12.52
CA ASP A 175 -14.79 -5.80 13.17
C ASP A 175 -14.39 -6.22 14.60
N GLN A 176 -13.12 -6.56 14.84
CA GLN A 176 -12.59 -6.77 16.18
C GLN A 176 -12.68 -5.52 17.06
N LEU A 177 -12.36 -4.33 16.53
CA LEU A 177 -12.56 -3.07 17.25
C LEU A 177 -14.01 -2.88 17.68
N LYS A 178 -14.97 -3.17 16.80
CA LYS A 178 -16.39 -3.08 17.13
C LYS A 178 -16.82 -4.06 18.22
N ALA A 179 -16.22 -5.26 18.23
CA ALA A 179 -16.53 -6.29 19.20
C ALA A 179 -15.92 -6.00 20.59
N PHE A 180 -14.65 -5.58 20.63
CA PHE A 180 -13.93 -5.28 21.87
C PHE A 180 -14.29 -3.92 22.48
N GLY A 181 -14.67 -2.93 21.66
CA GLY A 181 -14.73 -1.52 22.03
C GLY A 181 -13.35 -0.87 21.96
N GLU A 182 -13.27 0.44 22.26
CA GLU A 182 -12.07 1.26 22.05
C GLU A 182 -11.46 1.78 23.37
N ASP A 183 -11.85 1.23 24.52
CA ASP A 183 -11.25 1.61 25.79
C ASP A 183 -9.85 0.99 25.97
N LYS A 184 -9.09 1.50 26.93
CA LYS A 184 -7.69 1.09 27.14
C LYS A 184 -7.52 -0.39 27.48
N ILE A 185 -8.49 -1.00 28.16
CA ILE A 185 -8.43 -2.41 28.52
C ILE A 185 -8.74 -3.26 27.29
N ALA A 186 -9.80 -2.89 26.56
CA ALA A 186 -10.15 -3.54 25.29
C ALA A 186 -8.98 -3.51 24.29
N MET A 187 -8.26 -2.39 24.18
CA MET A 187 -7.10 -2.30 23.30
C MET A 187 -5.92 -3.17 23.73
N ARG A 188 -5.73 -3.38 25.04
CA ARG A 188 -4.72 -4.34 25.55
C ARG A 188 -5.10 -5.78 25.27
N LEU A 189 -6.38 -6.10 25.39
CA LEU A 189 -6.89 -7.42 25.04
C LEU A 189 -6.78 -7.68 23.54
N LEU A 190 -7.13 -6.70 22.71
CA LEU A 190 -6.97 -6.80 21.26
C LEU A 190 -5.51 -6.99 20.85
N ASP A 191 -4.56 -6.24 21.44
CA ASP A 191 -3.13 -6.45 21.17
C ASP A 191 -2.70 -7.88 21.56
N HIS A 192 -3.26 -8.45 22.62
CA HIS A 192 -2.98 -9.82 23.00
C HIS A 192 -3.53 -10.84 21.99
N GLU A 193 -4.75 -10.63 21.48
CA GLU A 193 -5.36 -11.48 20.44
C GLU A 193 -4.58 -11.44 19.11
N ILE A 194 -4.00 -10.29 18.77
CA ILE A 194 -3.17 -10.12 17.56
C ILE A 194 -2.00 -11.11 17.54
N LYS A 195 -1.54 -11.58 18.70
CA LYS A 195 -0.48 -12.59 18.79
C LYS A 195 -0.78 -13.87 17.98
N ASP A 196 -2.04 -14.25 17.86
CA ASP A 196 -2.45 -15.48 17.16
C ASP A 196 -2.40 -15.34 15.63
N TYR A 197 -2.09 -14.13 15.13
CA TYR A 197 -1.96 -13.81 13.69
C TYR A 197 -0.49 -13.59 13.27
N LEU A 198 0.46 -13.73 14.17
CA LEU A 198 1.89 -13.60 13.90
C LEU A 198 2.46 -14.91 13.38
#